data_d1dab886e5a3200e2050859a4e9e2ce8
#
_entry.id   d1dab886e5a3200e2050859a4e9e2ce8
#
_cell.length_a   1.000
_cell.length_b   1.000
_cell.length_c   1.000
_cell.angle_alpha   90.00
_cell.angle_beta   90.00
_cell.angle_gamma   90.00
#
_symmetry.space_group_name_H-M   'P 1'
#
loop_
_entity.id
_entity.type
_entity.pdbx_description
1 polymer ?
#
loop_
_entity_poly.entity_id
_entity_poly.type
_entity_poly.pdbx_seq_one_letter_code
_entity_poly.pdbx_strand_id
1 'polypeptide(L)'
;IAGARGEGKTRLAMYGGLYLMVRRLSPFVIVIGKNQKKSEGELKTIRERLQQSEMFIADYPEIGIPFRAVGAWSSRARMQTAGGKPTGIEMASDHIILPTIKRNQLSSSWPQEIEPASCGQIVASVGVDGSIRGTNYYDRRPSLAIIDDIEDREAAASDTLISKNEEIIEQDISGLGASGRRVSRLMLCTTQNRKSIAYKYTDPKLKPNWRGERFRMLVQKPDRMDLVQQYIAMRQERSSSDPDAREAFRFWRDNKDDIERGAAISNPYSFDQRPHADGELLELSAIQAYYNKVADYGEKAVATEYDNDPPPETGPVGNGISADIVSSRISGLARRQLPANTVSVTAAIDLGKYACHWVICGWWKGAGGVVIDYGIAEVTGTDNTTDNEASEPMIYKALLRWRDEMLSRPLVDALGEERPIDFTLIDSGTFTNAAYEFCRQVGGKFHPSKGLANYKPRRTASPTCIPGERLHAQFLPPSKVWLYELDVDYWKQWVHERFLTPTFDENNMLRRGSLSLFHPDGNKKHLTFAQHIAAEELVSEFKEGRGSKTFWNCVNANNHFFDALCMASAATEVCKVKLIGESESQVSARQINADAPKLITNRAKPHGRFRTRAGGWIPQRRY
;
A
#
# COMPACT_ATOMS: atom_id res chain seq x y z
N ILE A 1 -14.13 0.00 -16.67
CA ILE A 1 -13.27 0.81 -17.55
C ILE A 1 -12.27 1.55 -16.68
N ALA A 2 -10.98 1.29 -16.83
CA ALA A 2 -9.91 2.10 -16.26
C ALA A 2 -9.32 3.01 -17.36
N GLY A 3 -9.28 4.31 -17.10
CA GLY A 3 -8.76 5.29 -18.05
C GLY A 3 -7.98 6.39 -17.36
N ALA A 4 -7.20 7.15 -18.13
CA ALA A 4 -6.36 8.21 -17.62
C ALA A 4 -7.15 9.26 -16.82
N ARG A 5 -6.49 9.84 -15.83
CA ARG A 5 -7.08 10.91 -15.02
C ARG A 5 -7.34 12.15 -15.90
N GLY A 6 -8.55 12.73 -15.77
CA GLY A 6 -8.92 13.94 -16.52
C GLY A 6 -9.58 13.70 -17.90
N GLU A 7 -9.68 12.46 -18.37
CA GLU A 7 -10.29 12.10 -19.67
C GLU A 7 -11.83 12.16 -19.71
N GLY A 8 -12.46 12.68 -18.67
CA GLY A 8 -13.92 12.88 -18.64
C GLY A 8 -14.76 11.63 -18.51
N LYS A 9 -14.20 10.49 -18.06
CA LYS A 9 -14.88 9.20 -17.84
C LYS A 9 -16.22 9.33 -17.12
N THR A 10 -16.23 9.98 -15.96
CA THR A 10 -17.42 10.21 -15.13
C THR A 10 -18.52 10.93 -15.92
N ARG A 11 -18.16 12.02 -16.62
CA ARG A 11 -19.14 12.76 -17.42
C ARG A 11 -19.74 11.92 -18.54
N LEU A 12 -18.90 11.18 -19.25
CA LEU A 12 -19.35 10.30 -20.34
C LEU A 12 -20.32 9.22 -19.81
N ALA A 13 -20.02 8.62 -18.66
CA ALA A 13 -20.89 7.60 -18.06
C ALA A 13 -22.21 8.20 -17.56
N MET A 14 -22.17 9.38 -16.93
CA MET A 14 -23.39 10.05 -16.48
C MET A 14 -24.30 10.43 -17.65
N TYR A 15 -23.73 10.94 -18.74
CA TYR A 15 -24.51 11.24 -19.96
C TYR A 15 -24.99 9.98 -20.67
N GLY A 16 -24.19 8.91 -20.68
CA GLY A 16 -24.61 7.59 -21.16
C GLY A 16 -25.80 7.05 -20.35
N GLY A 17 -25.75 7.15 -19.02
CA GLY A 17 -26.85 6.79 -18.14
C GLY A 17 -28.12 7.60 -18.43
N LEU A 18 -27.98 8.93 -18.57
CA LEU A 18 -29.08 9.80 -18.93
C LEU A 18 -29.69 9.46 -20.31
N TYR A 19 -28.83 9.20 -21.30
CA TYR A 19 -29.25 8.74 -22.63
C TYR A 19 -30.05 7.43 -22.55
N LEU A 20 -29.58 6.45 -21.80
CA LEU A 20 -30.30 5.17 -21.62
C LEU A 20 -31.65 5.38 -20.93
N MET A 21 -31.76 6.34 -20.03
CA MET A 21 -33.03 6.72 -19.37
C MET A 21 -34.01 7.32 -20.35
N VAL A 22 -33.62 8.36 -21.10
CA VAL A 22 -34.53 9.05 -22.04
C VAL A 22 -34.93 8.13 -23.20
N ARG A 23 -34.08 7.18 -23.56
CA ARG A 23 -34.40 6.10 -24.52
C ARG A 23 -35.22 4.97 -23.91
N ARG A 24 -35.59 5.04 -22.62
CA ARG A 24 -36.34 4.00 -21.86
C ARG A 24 -35.65 2.62 -21.81
N LEU A 25 -34.37 2.57 -22.12
CA LEU A 25 -33.57 1.34 -22.08
C LEU A 25 -33.17 0.95 -20.64
N SER A 26 -33.01 1.96 -19.77
CA SER A 26 -32.75 1.79 -18.35
C SER A 26 -33.62 2.74 -17.52
N PRO A 27 -34.78 2.28 -17.04
CA PRO A 27 -35.74 3.14 -16.36
C PRO A 27 -35.32 3.61 -14.97
N PHE A 28 -34.30 2.95 -14.37
CA PHE A 28 -33.76 3.35 -13.09
C PHE A 28 -32.24 3.19 -13.08
N VAL A 29 -31.53 4.32 -13.02
CA VAL A 29 -30.06 4.39 -12.93
C VAL A 29 -29.69 4.79 -11.51
N ILE A 30 -28.76 4.05 -10.89
CA ILE A 30 -28.17 4.41 -9.61
C ILE A 30 -26.69 4.76 -9.80
N VAL A 31 -26.28 5.90 -9.23
CA VAL A 31 -24.89 6.38 -9.22
C VAL A 31 -24.29 6.06 -7.85
N ILE A 32 -23.21 5.30 -7.84
CA ILE A 32 -22.54 4.84 -6.62
C ILE A 32 -21.15 5.46 -6.58
N GLY A 33 -20.90 6.31 -5.60
CA GLY A 33 -19.61 6.96 -5.39
C GLY A 33 -18.92 6.47 -4.12
N LYS A 34 -17.67 6.92 -3.91
CA LYS A 34 -16.88 6.62 -2.70
C LYS A 34 -17.62 6.95 -1.39
N ASN A 35 -18.42 8.00 -1.39
CA ASN A 35 -19.25 8.41 -0.27
C ASN A 35 -20.49 9.14 -0.76
N GLN A 36 -21.48 9.33 0.13
CA GLN A 36 -22.75 9.96 -0.19
C GLN A 36 -22.57 11.36 -0.78
N LYS A 37 -21.69 12.19 -0.24
CA LYS A 37 -21.46 13.56 -0.71
C LYS A 37 -20.94 13.62 -2.16
N LYS A 38 -20.05 12.68 -2.55
CA LYS A 38 -19.53 12.62 -3.92
C LYS A 38 -20.63 12.25 -4.89
N SER A 39 -21.42 11.22 -4.59
CA SER A 39 -22.50 10.75 -5.47
C SER A 39 -23.64 11.77 -5.59
N GLU A 40 -23.97 12.51 -4.53
CA GLU A 40 -24.90 13.66 -4.60
C GLU A 40 -24.37 14.80 -5.49
N GLY A 41 -23.05 15.02 -5.49
CA GLY A 41 -22.39 15.98 -6.39
C GLY A 41 -22.59 15.62 -7.87
N GLU A 42 -22.46 14.34 -8.22
CA GLU A 42 -22.73 13.86 -9.58
C GLU A 42 -24.21 14.00 -9.95
N LEU A 43 -25.10 13.67 -9.03
CA LEU A 43 -26.54 13.86 -9.22
C LEU A 43 -26.92 15.33 -9.44
N LYS A 44 -26.26 16.24 -8.71
CA LYS A 44 -26.44 17.70 -8.91
C LYS A 44 -26.00 18.11 -10.33
N THR A 45 -24.90 17.57 -10.82
CA THR A 45 -24.41 17.82 -12.19
C THR A 45 -25.43 17.36 -13.24
N ILE A 46 -26.03 16.17 -13.06
CA ILE A 46 -27.13 15.70 -13.93
C ILE A 46 -28.29 16.67 -13.89
N ARG A 47 -28.73 17.11 -12.70
CA ARG A 47 -29.82 18.07 -12.54
C ARG A 47 -29.58 19.40 -13.27
N GLU A 48 -28.38 19.95 -13.13
CA GLU A 48 -27.98 21.18 -13.81
C GLU A 48 -28.05 21.03 -15.34
N ARG A 49 -27.68 19.88 -15.87
CA ARG A 49 -27.78 19.60 -17.31
C ARG A 49 -29.23 19.52 -17.78
N LEU A 50 -30.08 18.84 -17.02
CA LEU A 50 -31.52 18.78 -17.33
C LEU A 50 -32.19 20.15 -17.33
N GLN A 51 -31.68 21.12 -16.55
CA GLN A 51 -32.21 22.47 -16.42
C GLN A 51 -31.65 23.48 -17.43
N GLN A 52 -30.36 23.33 -17.80
CA GLN A 52 -29.62 24.41 -18.48
C GLN A 52 -29.19 24.09 -19.91
N SER A 53 -29.11 22.79 -20.30
CA SER A 53 -28.66 22.43 -21.64
C SER A 53 -29.71 22.75 -22.70
N GLU A 54 -29.48 23.78 -23.50
CA GLU A 54 -30.40 24.16 -24.60
C GLU A 54 -30.59 23.02 -25.60
N MET A 55 -29.49 22.30 -25.94
CA MET A 55 -29.59 21.13 -26.84
C MET A 55 -30.49 20.05 -26.26
N PHE A 56 -30.28 19.71 -24.96
CA PHE A 56 -31.10 18.68 -24.31
C PHE A 56 -32.59 19.10 -24.26
N ILE A 57 -32.87 20.37 -23.98
CA ILE A 57 -34.24 20.90 -23.92
C ILE A 57 -34.88 20.94 -25.29
N ALA A 58 -34.11 21.23 -26.35
CA ALA A 58 -34.58 21.17 -27.72
C ALA A 58 -34.97 19.75 -28.16
N ASP A 59 -34.13 18.76 -27.78
CA ASP A 59 -34.34 17.35 -28.14
C ASP A 59 -35.41 16.66 -27.26
N TYR A 60 -35.50 17.04 -25.98
CA TYR A 60 -36.42 16.46 -24.98
C TYR A 60 -37.19 17.54 -24.20
N PRO A 61 -38.00 18.35 -24.86
CA PRO A 61 -38.71 19.49 -24.23
C PRO A 61 -39.66 19.04 -23.12
N GLU A 62 -40.26 17.83 -23.22
CA GLU A 62 -41.12 17.25 -22.20
C GLU A 62 -40.39 16.95 -20.87
N ILE A 63 -39.05 16.89 -20.90
CA ILE A 63 -38.22 16.74 -19.71
C ILE A 63 -37.62 18.09 -19.32
N GLY A 64 -36.95 18.74 -20.26
CA GLY A 64 -36.15 19.93 -20.00
C GLY A 64 -36.99 21.16 -19.60
N ILE A 65 -38.15 21.40 -20.24
CA ILE A 65 -38.99 22.53 -19.89
C ILE A 65 -39.50 22.44 -18.44
N PRO A 66 -40.06 21.31 -17.94
CA PRO A 66 -40.45 21.16 -16.56
C PRO A 66 -39.28 21.38 -15.58
N PHE A 67 -38.08 20.82 -15.86
CA PHE A 67 -36.90 21.02 -15.01
C PHE A 67 -36.46 22.48 -14.97
N ARG A 68 -36.47 23.18 -16.11
CA ARG A 68 -36.16 24.60 -16.20
C ARG A 68 -37.17 25.44 -15.42
N ALA A 69 -38.44 25.12 -15.52
CA ALA A 69 -39.52 25.85 -14.82
C ALA A 69 -39.46 25.68 -13.28
N VAL A 70 -39.02 24.53 -12.80
CA VAL A 70 -38.76 24.31 -11.36
C VAL A 70 -37.58 25.17 -10.88
N GLY A 71 -36.55 25.31 -11.68
CA GLY A 71 -35.35 26.09 -11.36
C GLY A 71 -34.60 25.56 -10.13
N ALA A 72 -34.05 26.47 -9.32
CA ALA A 72 -33.28 26.12 -8.13
C ALA A 72 -34.15 25.59 -6.94
N TRP A 73 -35.45 25.75 -6.99
CA TRP A 73 -36.36 25.48 -5.88
C TRP A 73 -37.01 24.09 -5.99
N SER A 74 -36.41 23.09 -5.40
CA SER A 74 -36.94 21.70 -5.40
C SER A 74 -38.37 21.59 -4.86
N SER A 75 -38.79 22.48 -3.94
CA SER A 75 -40.18 22.54 -3.43
C SER A 75 -41.22 22.80 -4.52
N ARG A 76 -40.86 23.46 -5.62
CA ARG A 76 -41.76 23.71 -6.75
C ARG A 76 -41.99 22.48 -7.63
N ALA A 77 -41.14 21.46 -7.52
CA ALA A 77 -41.23 20.25 -8.33
C ALA A 77 -42.60 19.57 -8.19
N ARG A 78 -43.10 19.41 -6.95
CA ARG A 78 -44.39 18.76 -6.67
C ARG A 78 -45.59 19.48 -7.23
N MET A 79 -45.48 20.78 -7.49
CA MET A 79 -46.57 21.61 -8.03
C MET A 79 -46.51 21.75 -9.56
N GLN A 80 -45.52 21.14 -10.19
CA GLN A 80 -45.33 21.22 -11.63
C GLN A 80 -46.45 20.47 -12.38
N THR A 81 -47.11 21.15 -13.31
CA THR A 81 -48.16 20.56 -14.14
C THR A 81 -47.90 20.72 -15.62
N ALA A 82 -48.38 19.78 -16.42
CA ALA A 82 -48.44 19.85 -17.88
C ALA A 82 -49.84 19.47 -18.34
N GLY A 83 -50.46 20.31 -19.17
CA GLY A 83 -51.85 20.13 -19.58
C GLY A 83 -52.84 20.05 -18.39
N GLY A 84 -52.59 20.80 -17.32
CA GLY A 84 -53.39 20.82 -16.09
C GLY A 84 -53.25 19.58 -15.18
N LYS A 85 -52.37 18.63 -15.49
CA LYS A 85 -52.12 17.43 -14.67
C LYS A 85 -50.75 17.49 -14.06
N PRO A 86 -50.56 17.01 -12.79
CA PRO A 86 -49.25 16.93 -12.17
C PRO A 86 -48.26 16.11 -13.01
N THR A 87 -47.02 16.57 -13.13
CA THR A 87 -45.98 15.88 -13.89
C THR A 87 -45.30 14.76 -13.09
N GLY A 88 -45.44 14.75 -11.76
CA GLY A 88 -44.79 13.78 -10.88
C GLY A 88 -43.27 13.94 -10.80
N ILE A 89 -42.72 15.09 -11.18
CA ILE A 89 -41.31 15.40 -11.07
C ILE A 89 -40.88 15.49 -9.60
N GLU A 90 -39.78 14.85 -9.25
CA GLU A 90 -39.16 14.98 -7.93
C GLU A 90 -37.67 15.37 -8.06
N MET A 91 -37.22 16.20 -7.13
CA MET A 91 -35.86 16.70 -7.07
C MET A 91 -35.39 16.72 -5.61
N ALA A 92 -34.83 15.60 -5.14
CA ALA A 92 -34.23 15.46 -3.82
C ALA A 92 -32.71 15.56 -3.89
N SER A 93 -32.04 15.50 -2.75
CA SER A 93 -30.57 15.47 -2.70
C SER A 93 -29.99 14.14 -3.22
N ASP A 94 -30.71 13.05 -2.96
CA ASP A 94 -30.31 11.67 -3.22
C ASP A 94 -30.99 11.05 -4.45
N HIS A 95 -32.04 11.67 -5.00
CA HIS A 95 -32.70 11.18 -6.22
C HIS A 95 -33.39 12.26 -7.03
N ILE A 96 -33.58 11.94 -8.29
CA ILE A 96 -34.38 12.72 -9.25
C ILE A 96 -35.34 11.76 -9.94
N ILE A 97 -36.64 12.17 -10.07
CA ILE A 97 -37.63 11.47 -10.87
C ILE A 97 -38.02 12.38 -12.04
N LEU A 98 -37.82 11.86 -13.25
CA LEU A 98 -38.22 12.59 -14.47
C LEU A 98 -39.73 12.73 -14.54
N PRO A 99 -40.24 13.81 -15.16
CA PRO A 99 -41.67 14.01 -15.28
C PRO A 99 -42.35 12.87 -16.06
N THR A 100 -43.60 12.61 -15.77
CA THR A 100 -44.45 11.72 -16.56
C THR A 100 -45.40 12.58 -17.37
N ILE A 101 -45.12 12.79 -18.64
CA ILE A 101 -45.91 13.59 -19.55
C ILE A 101 -46.42 12.70 -20.68
N LYS A 102 -47.76 12.67 -20.82
CA LYS A 102 -48.43 11.92 -21.90
C LYS A 102 -48.55 12.78 -23.15
N ARG A 103 -48.64 12.12 -24.29
CA ARG A 103 -48.78 12.74 -25.61
C ARG A 103 -49.83 13.88 -25.63
N ASN A 104 -51.00 13.64 -25.10
CA ASN A 104 -52.11 14.60 -25.06
C ASN A 104 -51.91 15.81 -24.13
N GLN A 105 -50.80 15.85 -23.42
CA GLN A 105 -50.38 16.97 -22.56
C GLN A 105 -49.33 17.88 -23.23
N LEU A 106 -48.82 17.46 -24.40
CA LEU A 106 -47.88 18.24 -25.20
C LEU A 106 -48.59 19.22 -26.11
N SER A 107 -47.90 20.30 -26.49
CA SER A 107 -48.41 21.26 -27.46
C SER A 107 -48.57 20.63 -28.84
N SER A 108 -49.43 21.27 -29.68
CA SER A 108 -49.64 20.85 -31.06
C SER A 108 -48.37 20.93 -31.93
N SER A 109 -47.35 21.68 -31.49
CA SER A 109 -46.07 21.79 -32.18
C SER A 109 -45.16 20.57 -31.96
N TRP A 110 -45.49 19.67 -31.03
CA TRP A 110 -44.72 18.44 -30.82
C TRP A 110 -44.91 17.48 -31.99
N PRO A 111 -43.84 16.88 -32.53
CA PRO A 111 -43.94 15.90 -33.62
C PRO A 111 -44.85 14.72 -33.25
N GLN A 112 -45.86 14.47 -34.04
CA GLN A 112 -46.92 13.48 -33.72
C GLN A 112 -46.42 12.04 -33.72
N GLU A 113 -45.34 11.77 -34.43
CA GLU A 113 -44.73 10.44 -34.61
C GLU A 113 -43.78 10.05 -33.48
N ILE A 114 -43.41 11.01 -32.62
CA ILE A 114 -42.45 10.78 -31.54
C ILE A 114 -43.18 10.63 -30.20
N GLU A 115 -42.98 9.47 -29.55
CA GLU A 115 -43.45 9.27 -28.19
C GLU A 115 -42.63 10.05 -27.18
N PRO A 116 -43.22 10.73 -26.20
CA PRO A 116 -42.48 11.42 -25.16
C PRO A 116 -41.54 10.49 -24.39
N ALA A 117 -40.32 10.90 -24.18
CA ALA A 117 -39.35 10.14 -23.41
C ALA A 117 -39.66 10.11 -21.91
N SER A 118 -40.38 11.11 -21.41
CA SER A 118 -40.68 11.25 -19.98
C SER A 118 -41.78 10.29 -19.52
N CYS A 119 -41.39 9.33 -18.69
CA CYS A 119 -42.31 8.38 -18.04
C CYS A 119 -41.84 7.99 -16.63
N GLY A 120 -41.44 8.96 -15.84
CA GLY A 120 -41.08 8.78 -14.44
C GLY A 120 -39.83 7.93 -14.24
N GLN A 121 -38.83 8.03 -15.13
CA GLN A 121 -37.55 7.40 -14.94
C GLN A 121 -36.85 7.98 -13.71
N ILE A 122 -36.00 7.18 -13.08
CA ILE A 122 -35.35 7.50 -11.80
C ILE A 122 -33.86 7.53 -11.97
N VAL A 123 -33.21 8.56 -11.43
CA VAL A 123 -31.80 8.52 -11.13
C VAL A 123 -31.61 8.77 -9.64
N ALA A 124 -30.87 7.88 -8.97
CA ALA A 124 -30.56 7.99 -7.55
C ALA A 124 -29.06 7.96 -7.32
N SER A 125 -28.63 8.44 -6.16
CA SER A 125 -27.23 8.43 -5.74
C SER A 125 -27.07 7.81 -4.37
N VAL A 126 -25.98 7.05 -4.18
CA VAL A 126 -25.62 6.43 -2.90
C VAL A 126 -24.10 6.33 -2.77
N GLY A 127 -23.60 6.49 -1.56
CA GLY A 127 -22.19 6.23 -1.25
C GLY A 127 -21.97 4.76 -0.85
N VAL A 128 -20.75 4.24 -1.03
CA VAL A 128 -20.38 2.91 -0.50
C VAL A 128 -20.40 2.85 1.03
N ASP A 129 -20.39 4.00 1.70
CA ASP A 129 -20.58 4.17 3.14
C ASP A 129 -22.05 4.12 3.58
N GLY A 130 -22.99 4.15 2.63
CA GLY A 130 -24.43 4.13 2.85
C GLY A 130 -25.06 2.74 2.70
N SER A 131 -26.39 2.68 2.88
CA SER A 131 -27.15 1.44 2.67
C SER A 131 -27.48 1.27 1.19
N ILE A 132 -26.70 0.47 0.47
CA ILE A 132 -26.93 0.13 -0.94
C ILE A 132 -28.05 -0.90 -1.08
N ARG A 133 -28.05 -1.91 -0.19
CA ARG A 133 -29.06 -3.00 -0.22
C ARG A 133 -30.46 -2.46 -0.02
N GLY A 134 -31.39 -2.95 -0.83
CA GLY A 134 -32.81 -2.61 -0.69
C GLY A 134 -33.21 -1.27 -1.30
N THR A 135 -32.29 -0.54 -1.97
CA THR A 135 -32.63 0.70 -2.66
C THR A 135 -33.78 0.46 -3.62
N ASN A 136 -34.90 1.09 -3.36
CA ASN A 136 -36.08 1.13 -4.24
C ASN A 136 -36.76 2.49 -4.15
N TYR A 137 -37.40 2.88 -5.23
CA TYR A 137 -38.25 4.05 -5.29
C TYR A 137 -39.56 3.65 -6.02
N TYR A 138 -40.71 3.83 -5.37
CA TYR A 138 -42.00 3.49 -5.93
C TYR A 138 -42.08 2.07 -6.51
N ASP A 139 -41.63 1.07 -5.73
CA ASP A 139 -41.54 -0.35 -6.08
C ASP A 139 -40.68 -0.67 -7.31
N ARG A 140 -39.87 0.30 -7.75
CA ARG A 140 -38.87 0.10 -8.82
C ARG A 140 -37.51 -0.11 -8.24
N ARG A 141 -36.78 -1.03 -8.83
CA ARG A 141 -35.38 -1.34 -8.48
C ARG A 141 -34.43 -0.90 -9.59
N PRO A 142 -33.17 -0.60 -9.26
CA PRO A 142 -32.16 -0.24 -10.24
C PRO A 142 -32.01 -1.26 -11.36
N SER A 143 -31.90 -0.76 -12.59
CA SER A 143 -31.61 -1.53 -13.80
C SER A 143 -30.18 -1.31 -14.29
N LEU A 144 -29.55 -0.17 -13.93
CA LEU A 144 -28.16 0.15 -14.20
C LEU A 144 -27.53 0.78 -12.97
N ALA A 145 -26.38 0.25 -12.55
CA ALA A 145 -25.51 0.85 -11.54
C ALA A 145 -24.26 1.43 -12.22
N ILE A 146 -24.03 2.72 -12.04
CA ILE A 146 -22.81 3.41 -12.44
C ILE A 146 -21.96 3.58 -11.19
N ILE A 147 -20.84 2.88 -11.13
CA ILE A 147 -19.91 2.87 -10.01
C ILE A 147 -18.74 3.80 -10.38
N ASP A 148 -18.59 4.92 -9.65
CA ASP A 148 -17.63 5.96 -10.00
C ASP A 148 -16.56 6.15 -8.93
N ASP A 149 -15.31 5.77 -9.25
CA ASP A 149 -14.09 5.95 -8.44
C ASP A 149 -14.35 5.68 -6.94
N ILE A 150 -14.80 4.48 -6.61
CA ILE A 150 -15.09 4.07 -5.22
C ILE A 150 -13.83 3.81 -4.40
N GLU A 151 -12.68 3.69 -5.06
CA GLU A 151 -11.38 3.43 -4.44
C GLU A 151 -10.43 4.60 -4.69
N ASP A 152 -9.88 5.17 -3.63
CA ASP A 152 -8.76 6.11 -3.70
C ASP A 152 -7.44 5.45 -3.33
N ARG A 153 -6.35 6.24 -3.28
CA ARG A 153 -5.01 5.74 -2.93
C ARG A 153 -4.96 5.07 -1.55
N GLU A 154 -5.73 5.60 -0.61
CA GLU A 154 -5.76 5.12 0.77
C GLU A 154 -6.48 3.78 0.85
N ALA A 155 -7.64 3.68 0.21
CA ALA A 155 -8.38 2.43 0.11
C ALA A 155 -7.59 1.36 -0.66
N ALA A 156 -6.93 1.74 -1.76
CA ALA A 156 -6.09 0.84 -2.55
C ALA A 156 -4.82 0.37 -1.84
N ALA A 157 -4.39 1.07 -0.79
CA ALA A 157 -3.27 0.66 0.06
C ALA A 157 -3.67 -0.27 1.22
N SER A 158 -4.98 -0.49 1.44
CA SER A 158 -5.51 -1.30 2.55
C SER A 158 -6.18 -2.55 2.01
N ASP A 159 -5.58 -3.72 2.23
CA ASP A 159 -6.15 -5.01 1.81
C ASP A 159 -7.55 -5.25 2.43
N THR A 160 -7.80 -4.74 3.65
CA THR A 160 -9.10 -4.81 4.31
C THR A 160 -10.15 -3.97 3.59
N LEU A 161 -9.82 -2.74 3.18
CA LEU A 161 -10.76 -1.87 2.45
C LEU A 161 -10.99 -2.37 1.03
N ILE A 162 -9.96 -2.90 0.36
CA ILE A 162 -10.11 -3.55 -0.94
C ILE A 162 -11.11 -4.70 -0.84
N SER A 163 -10.92 -5.61 0.14
CA SER A 163 -11.82 -6.77 0.34
C SER A 163 -13.25 -6.33 0.66
N LYS A 164 -13.42 -5.32 1.51
CA LYS A 164 -14.75 -4.75 1.82
C LYS A 164 -15.43 -4.17 0.58
N ASN A 165 -14.70 -3.41 -0.23
CA ASN A 165 -15.24 -2.83 -1.45
C ASN A 165 -15.57 -3.91 -2.50
N GLU A 166 -14.77 -4.98 -2.59
CA GLU A 166 -15.08 -6.15 -3.42
C GLU A 166 -16.38 -6.82 -2.98
N GLU A 167 -16.58 -6.98 -1.67
CA GLU A 167 -17.82 -7.54 -1.11
C GLU A 167 -19.04 -6.67 -1.47
N ILE A 168 -18.93 -5.36 -1.33
CA ILE A 168 -19.99 -4.41 -1.73
C ILE A 168 -20.33 -4.55 -3.22
N ILE A 169 -19.31 -4.63 -4.10
CA ILE A 169 -19.54 -4.78 -5.55
C ILE A 169 -20.21 -6.11 -5.88
N GLU A 170 -19.74 -7.21 -5.29
CA GLU A 170 -20.19 -8.55 -5.65
C GLU A 170 -21.50 -8.95 -4.96
N GLN A 171 -21.76 -8.44 -3.77
CA GLN A 171 -22.96 -8.80 -3.02
C GLN A 171 -24.03 -7.71 -3.05
N ASP A 172 -23.68 -6.48 -2.66
CA ASP A 172 -24.68 -5.43 -2.44
C ASP A 172 -25.16 -4.83 -3.77
N ILE A 173 -24.20 -4.46 -4.65
CA ILE A 173 -24.54 -3.86 -5.95
C ILE A 173 -25.12 -4.92 -6.89
N SER A 174 -24.58 -6.13 -6.89
CA SER A 174 -25.13 -7.21 -7.72
C SER A 174 -26.55 -7.60 -7.31
N GLY A 175 -26.90 -7.44 -6.04
CA GLY A 175 -28.22 -7.71 -5.46
C GLY A 175 -29.27 -6.61 -5.65
N LEU A 176 -28.93 -5.46 -6.26
CA LEU A 176 -29.86 -4.34 -6.45
C LEU A 176 -31.02 -4.65 -7.40
N GLY A 177 -30.86 -5.58 -8.32
CA GLY A 177 -31.87 -5.91 -9.32
C GLY A 177 -33.18 -6.42 -8.72
N ALA A 178 -34.26 -6.35 -9.48
CA ALA A 178 -35.52 -6.99 -9.14
C ALA A 178 -35.40 -8.52 -9.22
N SER A 179 -36.31 -9.23 -8.56
CA SER A 179 -36.37 -10.70 -8.63
C SER A 179 -36.39 -11.18 -10.09
N GLY A 180 -35.43 -12.06 -10.43
CA GLY A 180 -35.28 -12.57 -11.79
C GLY A 180 -34.64 -11.61 -12.81
N ARG A 181 -34.24 -10.39 -12.40
CA ARG A 181 -33.57 -9.43 -13.27
C ARG A 181 -32.23 -9.02 -12.71
N ARG A 182 -31.17 -9.11 -13.54
CA ARG A 182 -29.83 -8.65 -13.17
C ARG A 182 -29.72 -7.13 -13.40
N VAL A 183 -29.04 -6.44 -12.49
CA VAL A 183 -28.62 -5.06 -12.69
C VAL A 183 -27.40 -5.01 -13.63
N SER A 184 -27.46 -4.14 -14.64
CA SER A 184 -26.27 -3.84 -15.44
C SER A 184 -25.31 -2.97 -14.63
N ARG A 185 -24.02 -3.24 -14.74
CA ARG A 185 -22.99 -2.52 -13.94
C ARG A 185 -21.97 -1.88 -14.86
N LEU A 186 -21.74 -0.61 -14.70
CA LEU A 186 -20.69 0.15 -15.36
C LEU A 186 -19.77 0.71 -14.27
N MET A 187 -18.54 0.25 -14.19
CA MET A 187 -17.54 0.74 -13.25
C MET A 187 -16.50 1.59 -13.97
N LEU A 188 -16.28 2.78 -13.44
CA LEU A 188 -15.26 3.71 -13.86
C LEU A 188 -14.23 3.82 -12.74
N CYS A 189 -12.96 3.75 -13.11
CA CYS A 189 -11.89 3.73 -12.13
C CYS A 189 -10.58 4.24 -12.74
N THR A 190 -9.61 4.47 -11.85
CA THR A 190 -8.21 4.71 -12.19
C THR A 190 -7.38 3.74 -11.36
N THR A 191 -6.43 3.05 -11.97
CA THR A 191 -5.59 2.10 -11.22
C THR A 191 -4.69 2.85 -10.25
N GLN A 192 -4.56 2.33 -9.03
CA GLN A 192 -3.67 2.90 -8.02
C GLN A 192 -2.44 2.00 -7.78
N ASN A 193 -2.66 0.70 -7.76
CA ASN A 193 -1.65 -0.35 -7.66
C ASN A 193 -2.19 -1.66 -8.24
N ARG A 194 -1.41 -2.72 -8.28
CA ARG A 194 -1.83 -4.02 -8.83
C ARG A 194 -2.83 -4.80 -7.98
N LYS A 195 -3.01 -4.41 -6.70
CA LYS A 195 -4.00 -4.99 -5.80
C LYS A 195 -5.35 -4.28 -5.90
N SER A 196 -5.38 -3.05 -6.43
CA SER A 196 -6.56 -2.21 -6.50
C SER A 196 -7.72 -2.89 -7.23
N ILE A 197 -8.94 -2.52 -6.86
CA ILE A 197 -10.17 -2.95 -7.53
C ILE A 197 -10.10 -2.65 -9.01
N ALA A 198 -9.64 -1.44 -9.37
CA ALA A 198 -9.46 -1.04 -10.76
C ALA A 198 -8.58 -2.01 -11.56
N TYR A 199 -7.48 -2.47 -10.96
CA TYR A 199 -6.59 -3.44 -11.62
C TYR A 199 -7.22 -4.82 -11.72
N LYS A 200 -7.81 -5.33 -10.63
CA LYS A 200 -8.44 -6.65 -10.58
C LYS A 200 -9.62 -6.78 -11.56
N TYR A 201 -10.52 -5.79 -11.57
CA TYR A 201 -11.74 -5.82 -12.37
C TYR A 201 -11.52 -5.53 -13.87
N THR A 202 -10.33 -5.13 -14.24
CA THR A 202 -9.91 -4.97 -15.63
C THR A 202 -8.97 -6.08 -16.12
N ASP A 203 -8.68 -7.07 -15.28
CA ASP A 203 -7.93 -8.27 -15.65
C ASP A 203 -8.90 -9.46 -15.83
N PRO A 204 -9.07 -10.01 -17.04
CA PRO A 204 -10.00 -11.10 -17.29
C PRO A 204 -9.59 -12.41 -16.58
N LYS A 205 -8.33 -12.56 -16.17
CA LYS A 205 -7.88 -13.72 -15.39
C LYS A 205 -8.34 -13.66 -13.95
N LEU A 206 -8.38 -12.44 -13.36
CA LEU A 206 -8.78 -12.22 -11.97
C LEU A 206 -10.30 -12.11 -11.82
N LYS A 207 -10.98 -11.47 -12.78
CA LYS A 207 -12.44 -11.24 -12.75
C LYS A 207 -13.09 -11.60 -14.12
N PRO A 208 -13.22 -12.88 -14.46
CA PRO A 208 -13.71 -13.31 -15.77
C PRO A 208 -15.17 -12.92 -16.06
N ASN A 209 -15.94 -12.59 -15.04
CA ASN A 209 -17.34 -12.13 -15.18
C ASN A 209 -17.46 -10.64 -15.53
N TRP A 210 -16.35 -9.90 -15.61
CA TRP A 210 -16.31 -8.52 -15.98
C TRP A 210 -15.62 -8.33 -17.33
N ARG A 211 -16.20 -7.47 -18.18
CA ARG A 211 -15.58 -7.02 -19.42
C ARG A 211 -14.78 -5.75 -19.12
N GLY A 212 -13.65 -5.92 -18.46
CA GLY A 212 -12.80 -4.83 -18.05
C GLY A 212 -11.79 -4.44 -19.12
N GLU A 213 -11.62 -3.13 -19.33
CA GLU A 213 -10.65 -2.56 -20.26
C GLU A 213 -9.83 -1.49 -19.54
N ARG A 214 -8.52 -1.45 -19.86
CA ARG A 214 -7.58 -0.44 -19.40
C ARG A 214 -7.05 0.34 -20.58
N PHE A 215 -7.22 1.64 -20.53
CA PHE A 215 -6.73 2.55 -21.55
C PHE A 215 -5.45 3.22 -21.05
N ARG A 216 -4.38 3.15 -21.84
CA ARG A 216 -3.14 3.85 -21.60
C ARG A 216 -3.19 5.22 -22.26
N MET A 217 -2.62 6.24 -21.63
CA MET A 217 -2.44 7.53 -22.27
C MET A 217 -1.40 7.41 -23.39
N LEU A 218 -0.21 6.84 -23.10
CA LEU A 218 0.78 6.51 -24.12
C LEU A 218 0.58 5.08 -24.62
N VAL A 219 0.15 4.93 -25.86
CA VAL A 219 -0.11 3.63 -26.50
C VAL A 219 1.18 3.00 -27.02
N GLN A 220 2.05 3.82 -27.63
CA GLN A 220 3.35 3.39 -28.15
C GLN A 220 4.41 4.42 -27.82
N LYS A 221 5.57 3.96 -27.34
CA LYS A 221 6.72 4.82 -27.03
C LYS A 221 7.39 5.32 -28.31
N PRO A 222 8.02 6.52 -28.27
CA PRO A 222 8.85 7.00 -29.36
C PRO A 222 10.04 6.07 -29.67
N ASP A 223 10.46 6.08 -30.93
CA ASP A 223 11.65 5.34 -31.38
C ASP A 223 12.94 5.90 -30.76
N ARG A 224 13.01 7.24 -30.58
CA ARG A 224 14.18 7.96 -30.08
C ARG A 224 14.05 8.31 -28.60
N MET A 225 14.00 7.26 -27.75
CA MET A 225 13.95 7.44 -26.29
C MET A 225 15.19 8.17 -25.72
N ASP A 226 16.32 8.17 -26.43
CA ASP A 226 17.52 8.95 -26.08
C ASP A 226 17.23 10.46 -26.04
N LEU A 227 16.55 10.99 -27.06
CA LEU A 227 16.14 12.39 -27.11
C LEU A 227 15.09 12.72 -26.07
N VAL A 228 14.16 11.78 -25.79
CA VAL A 228 13.15 11.92 -24.73
C VAL A 228 13.82 12.01 -23.36
N GLN A 229 14.80 11.16 -23.07
CA GLN A 229 15.53 11.20 -21.80
C GLN A 229 16.32 12.50 -21.63
N GLN A 230 16.94 12.99 -22.71
CA GLN A 230 17.61 14.29 -22.71
C GLN A 230 16.62 15.42 -22.41
N TYR A 231 15.45 15.41 -23.04
CA TYR A 231 14.37 16.37 -22.74
C TYR A 231 13.94 16.34 -21.28
N ILE A 232 13.70 15.13 -20.73
CA ILE A 232 13.30 14.97 -19.32
C ILE A 232 14.38 15.55 -18.40
N ALA A 233 15.66 15.25 -18.65
CA ALA A 233 16.77 15.77 -17.85
C ALA A 233 16.80 17.32 -17.90
N MET A 234 16.75 17.93 -19.09
CA MET A 234 16.69 19.38 -19.25
C MET A 234 15.52 20.03 -18.52
N ARG A 235 14.34 19.39 -18.56
CA ARG A 235 13.15 19.89 -17.85
C ARG A 235 13.28 19.76 -16.34
N GLN A 236 13.96 18.75 -15.82
CA GLN A 236 14.22 18.56 -14.40
C GLN A 236 15.30 19.50 -13.85
N GLU A 237 16.28 19.89 -14.67
CA GLU A 237 17.36 20.82 -14.34
C GLU A 237 16.95 22.30 -14.41
N ARG A 238 15.64 22.59 -14.61
CA ARG A 238 15.13 23.96 -14.65
C ARG A 238 15.65 24.82 -13.50
N SER A 239 16.05 26.03 -13.83
CA SER A 239 16.64 26.99 -12.90
C SER A 239 15.63 28.07 -12.47
N SER A 240 16.02 28.90 -11.50
CA SER A 240 15.23 30.08 -11.12
C SER A 240 15.14 31.14 -12.24
N SER A 241 16.03 31.09 -13.21
CA SER A 241 16.00 31.95 -14.44
C SER A 241 15.12 31.36 -15.55
N ASP A 242 14.82 30.07 -15.51
CA ASP A 242 13.93 29.38 -16.47
C ASP A 242 12.93 28.47 -15.72
N PRO A 243 12.00 29.02 -14.92
CA PRO A 243 11.08 28.24 -14.10
C PRO A 243 10.10 27.42 -14.93
N ASP A 244 9.81 27.84 -16.16
CA ASP A 244 8.88 27.20 -17.09
C ASP A 244 9.56 26.18 -18.02
N ALA A 245 10.87 25.93 -17.81
CA ALA A 245 11.69 25.01 -18.61
C ALA A 245 11.63 25.30 -20.14
N ARG A 246 11.72 26.58 -20.50
CA ARG A 246 11.64 27.02 -21.90
C ARG A 246 12.80 26.52 -22.75
N GLU A 247 13.97 26.26 -22.17
CA GLU A 247 15.09 25.63 -22.90
C GLU A 247 14.72 24.20 -23.31
N ALA A 248 14.14 23.42 -22.42
CA ALA A 248 13.64 22.08 -22.75
C ALA A 248 12.51 22.14 -23.80
N PHE A 249 11.58 23.12 -23.68
CA PHE A 249 10.53 23.33 -24.68
C PHE A 249 11.12 23.60 -26.08
N ARG A 250 12.14 24.48 -26.22
CA ARG A 250 12.80 24.75 -27.50
C ARG A 250 13.49 23.52 -28.04
N PHE A 251 14.16 22.75 -27.19
CA PHE A 251 14.77 21.47 -27.58
C PHE A 251 13.72 20.51 -28.16
N TRP A 252 12.55 20.37 -27.52
CA TRP A 252 11.46 19.55 -28.05
C TRP A 252 10.96 20.07 -29.38
N ARG A 253 10.69 21.37 -29.46
CA ARG A 253 10.22 22.02 -30.71
C ARG A 253 11.17 21.78 -31.90
N ASP A 254 12.46 21.97 -31.65
CA ASP A 254 13.48 21.88 -32.71
C ASP A 254 13.75 20.44 -33.16
N ASN A 255 13.43 19.46 -32.34
CA ASN A 255 13.59 18.03 -32.62
C ASN A 255 12.25 17.25 -32.66
N LYS A 256 11.13 17.93 -32.81
CA LYS A 256 9.78 17.36 -32.61
C LYS A 256 9.55 16.13 -33.47
N ASP A 257 9.82 16.18 -34.74
CA ASP A 257 9.55 15.10 -35.69
C ASP A 257 10.37 13.84 -35.39
N ASP A 258 11.59 14.00 -34.89
CA ASP A 258 12.44 12.89 -34.48
C ASP A 258 12.02 12.33 -33.12
N ILE A 259 11.68 13.19 -32.17
CA ILE A 259 11.23 12.77 -30.81
C ILE A 259 9.89 12.03 -30.87
N GLU A 260 8.94 12.54 -31.67
CA GLU A 260 7.59 11.98 -31.75
C GLU A 260 7.47 10.81 -32.73
N ARG A 261 8.52 10.48 -33.48
CA ARG A 261 8.54 9.37 -34.43
C ARG A 261 8.25 8.05 -33.73
N GLY A 262 7.31 7.28 -34.27
CA GLY A 262 6.89 5.99 -33.74
C GLY A 262 5.97 6.08 -32.51
N ALA A 263 5.79 7.26 -31.91
CA ALA A 263 4.91 7.41 -30.76
C ALA A 263 3.43 7.39 -31.15
N ALA A 264 2.61 6.81 -30.27
CA ALA A 264 1.15 6.87 -30.36
C ALA A 264 0.54 7.20 -29.00
N ILE A 265 -0.45 8.07 -28.99
CA ILE A 265 -1.16 8.51 -27.80
C ILE A 265 -2.67 8.33 -27.98
N SER A 266 -3.39 7.96 -26.92
CA SER A 266 -4.82 7.66 -26.99
C SER A 266 -5.68 8.87 -27.33
N ASN A 267 -5.32 10.04 -26.81
CA ASN A 267 -6.01 11.29 -27.07
C ASN A 267 -5.02 12.35 -27.55
N PRO A 268 -4.91 12.61 -28.88
CA PRO A 268 -3.97 13.56 -29.44
C PRO A 268 -4.29 15.02 -29.11
N TYR A 269 -5.47 15.31 -28.55
CA TYR A 269 -5.89 16.66 -28.17
C TYR A 269 -5.70 16.96 -26.67
N SER A 270 -5.18 16.02 -25.89
CA SER A 270 -5.00 16.13 -24.43
C SER A 270 -3.69 16.84 -24.07
N PHE A 271 -3.56 18.12 -24.42
CA PHE A 271 -2.41 18.98 -24.10
C PHE A 271 -2.83 20.45 -23.96
N ASP A 272 -2.00 21.25 -23.30
CA ASP A 272 -2.30 22.66 -23.00
C ASP A 272 -1.92 23.57 -24.18
N GLN A 273 -2.94 24.03 -24.93
CA GLN A 273 -2.81 24.88 -26.07
C GLN A 273 -2.84 26.39 -25.75
N ARG A 274 -2.82 26.76 -24.46
CA ARG A 274 -2.80 28.16 -24.07
C ARG A 274 -1.46 28.81 -24.46
N PRO A 275 -1.49 30.11 -24.84
CA PRO A 275 -0.24 30.82 -25.15
C PRO A 275 0.56 31.08 -23.86
N HIS A 276 1.86 30.92 -23.95
CA HIS A 276 2.83 31.36 -22.96
C HIS A 276 3.12 32.86 -23.14
N ALA A 277 3.80 33.49 -22.17
CA ALA A 277 4.15 34.92 -22.21
C ALA A 277 5.02 35.34 -23.39
N ASP A 278 5.77 34.41 -23.96
CA ASP A 278 6.59 34.64 -25.20
C ASP A 278 5.79 34.49 -26.50
N GLY A 279 4.48 34.21 -26.43
CA GLY A 279 3.61 34.04 -27.59
C GLY A 279 3.59 32.63 -28.18
N GLU A 280 4.45 31.72 -27.73
CA GLU A 280 4.42 30.29 -28.10
C GLU A 280 3.38 29.53 -27.28
N LEU A 281 3.05 28.31 -27.67
CA LEU A 281 2.16 27.44 -26.88
C LEU A 281 2.84 26.96 -25.59
N LEU A 282 2.06 26.60 -24.59
CA LEU A 282 2.57 25.92 -23.39
C LEU A 282 3.02 24.51 -23.70
N GLU A 283 2.31 23.81 -24.56
CA GLU A 283 2.65 22.46 -25.03
C GLU A 283 2.41 22.35 -26.53
N LEU A 284 3.23 21.58 -27.24
CA LEU A 284 3.19 21.41 -28.69
C LEU A 284 2.40 20.17 -29.14
N SER A 285 2.22 19.21 -28.25
CA SER A 285 1.53 17.96 -28.54
C SER A 285 1.15 17.23 -27.27
N ALA A 286 0.22 16.29 -27.39
CA ALA A 286 -0.15 15.41 -26.30
C ALA A 286 1.01 14.47 -25.87
N ILE A 287 1.93 14.15 -26.79
CA ILE A 287 3.14 13.36 -26.49
C ILE A 287 4.08 14.18 -25.60
N GLN A 288 4.32 15.45 -25.93
CA GLN A 288 5.09 16.34 -25.07
C GLN A 288 4.42 16.48 -23.69
N ALA A 289 3.10 16.71 -23.65
CA ALA A 289 2.33 16.80 -22.41
C ALA A 289 2.47 15.55 -21.53
N TYR A 290 2.52 14.36 -22.14
CA TYR A 290 2.79 13.11 -21.42
C TYR A 290 4.19 13.12 -20.80
N TYR A 291 5.23 13.47 -21.55
CA TYR A 291 6.60 13.49 -21.03
C TYR A 291 6.87 14.65 -20.06
N ASN A 292 6.10 15.74 -20.15
CA ASN A 292 6.06 16.76 -19.11
C ASN A 292 5.62 16.15 -17.76
N LYS A 293 4.55 15.34 -17.78
CA LYS A 293 4.09 14.65 -16.57
C LYS A 293 5.13 13.65 -16.05
N VAL A 294 5.84 12.94 -16.95
CA VAL A 294 6.93 12.04 -16.56
C VAL A 294 8.07 12.81 -15.88
N ALA A 295 8.47 13.95 -16.41
CA ALA A 295 9.50 14.78 -15.83
C ALA A 295 9.09 15.39 -14.48
N ASP A 296 7.82 15.84 -14.36
CA ASP A 296 7.32 16.55 -13.18
C ASP A 296 6.89 15.59 -12.04
N TYR A 297 6.32 14.41 -12.34
CA TYR A 297 5.74 13.49 -11.35
C TYR A 297 6.50 12.17 -11.23
N GLY A 298 7.39 11.86 -12.17
CA GLY A 298 8.12 10.61 -12.26
C GLY A 298 7.37 9.50 -13.02
N GLU A 299 8.13 8.60 -13.62
CA GLU A 299 7.60 7.52 -14.49
C GLU A 299 6.59 6.62 -13.77
N LYS A 300 6.84 6.27 -12.49
CA LYS A 300 5.95 5.43 -11.69
C LYS A 300 4.56 6.04 -11.49
N ALA A 301 4.50 7.33 -11.20
CA ALA A 301 3.23 8.02 -11.00
C ALA A 301 2.43 8.11 -12.32
N VAL A 302 3.11 8.39 -13.42
CA VAL A 302 2.47 8.49 -14.75
C VAL A 302 1.99 7.12 -15.22
N ALA A 303 2.79 6.08 -15.09
CA ALA A 303 2.37 4.70 -15.40
C ALA A 303 1.12 4.28 -14.62
N THR A 304 1.02 4.71 -13.36
CA THR A 304 -0.13 4.39 -12.50
C THR A 304 -1.38 5.19 -12.89
N GLU A 305 -1.30 6.52 -12.92
CA GLU A 305 -2.49 7.39 -13.02
C GLU A 305 -2.95 7.67 -14.46
N TYR A 306 -2.01 7.60 -15.41
CA TYR A 306 -2.31 7.93 -16.82
C TYR A 306 -2.28 6.71 -17.74
N ASP A 307 -1.37 5.76 -17.52
CA ASP A 307 -1.33 4.54 -18.33
C ASP A 307 -2.13 3.38 -17.72
N ASN A 308 -2.64 3.52 -16.50
CA ASN A 308 -3.34 2.45 -15.78
C ASN A 308 -2.56 1.13 -15.72
N ASP A 309 -1.24 1.22 -15.75
CA ASP A 309 -0.30 0.10 -15.68
C ASP A 309 0.70 0.33 -14.53
N PRO A 310 0.24 0.24 -13.28
CA PRO A 310 1.12 0.43 -12.13
C PRO A 310 2.26 -0.59 -12.19
N PRO A 311 3.51 -0.15 -12.00
CA PRO A 311 4.65 -1.05 -11.96
C PRO A 311 4.42 -2.11 -10.88
N PRO A 312 4.99 -3.32 -11.03
CA PRO A 312 4.99 -4.27 -9.94
C PRO A 312 5.59 -3.61 -8.70
N GLU A 313 4.99 -3.85 -7.56
CA GLU A 313 5.54 -3.38 -6.29
C GLU A 313 6.91 -4.03 -6.11
N THR A 314 7.96 -3.29 -6.47
CA THR A 314 9.36 -3.67 -6.23
C THR A 314 9.72 -3.20 -4.82
N GLY A 315 9.36 -3.99 -3.83
CA GLY A 315 9.65 -3.71 -2.43
C GLY A 315 8.75 -4.54 -1.52
N PRO A 316 9.15 -4.81 -0.29
CA PRO A 316 8.45 -5.71 0.61
C PRO A 316 7.22 -5.08 1.28
N VAL A 317 6.35 -4.41 0.52
CA VAL A 317 5.07 -3.91 1.04
C VAL A 317 3.94 -4.65 0.34
N GLY A 318 3.41 -5.66 1.00
CA GLY A 318 2.11 -6.26 0.67
C GLY A 318 2.09 -7.55 -0.14
N ASN A 319 3.22 -8.27 -0.30
CA ASN A 319 3.18 -9.72 -0.48
C ASN A 319 4.00 -10.33 0.65
N GLY A 320 3.32 -10.84 1.65
CA GLY A 320 3.95 -11.67 2.65
C GLY A 320 4.81 -12.72 1.96
N ILE A 321 5.96 -13.02 2.54
CA ILE A 321 6.80 -14.09 2.05
C ILE A 321 5.99 -15.39 2.02
N SER A 322 6.01 -16.13 0.91
CA SER A 322 5.31 -17.42 0.85
C SER A 322 6.16 -18.52 1.48
N ALA A 323 5.49 -19.52 2.06
CA ALA A 323 6.16 -20.71 2.59
C ALA A 323 7.01 -21.44 1.50
N ASP A 324 6.58 -21.39 0.24
CA ASP A 324 7.32 -21.97 -0.87
C ASP A 324 8.65 -21.24 -1.12
N ILE A 325 8.67 -19.91 -1.03
CA ILE A 325 9.90 -19.12 -1.15
C ILE A 325 10.86 -19.51 -0.03
N VAL A 326 10.41 -19.51 1.23
CA VAL A 326 11.27 -19.85 2.38
C VAL A 326 11.81 -21.27 2.26
N SER A 327 10.94 -22.25 1.98
CA SER A 327 11.33 -23.66 1.89
C SER A 327 12.27 -23.97 0.71
N SER A 328 12.28 -23.12 -0.32
CA SER A 328 13.18 -23.23 -1.48
C SER A 328 14.59 -22.67 -1.22
N ARG A 329 14.79 -21.88 -0.16
CA ARG A 329 16.06 -21.24 0.15
C ARG A 329 17.03 -22.19 0.87
N ILE A 330 17.58 -23.15 0.16
CA ILE A 330 18.47 -24.19 0.70
C ILE A 330 19.93 -23.84 0.44
N SER A 331 20.75 -23.87 1.50
CA SER A 331 22.20 -23.55 1.46
C SER A 331 23.08 -24.69 0.90
N GLY A 332 22.55 -25.90 0.84
CA GLY A 332 23.33 -27.09 0.52
C GLY A 332 24.14 -27.68 1.68
N LEU A 333 24.24 -26.98 2.82
CA LEU A 333 24.97 -27.47 4.01
C LEU A 333 24.12 -28.51 4.76
N ALA A 334 24.79 -29.47 5.36
CA ALA A 334 24.14 -30.43 6.24
C ALA A 334 23.62 -29.75 7.53
N ARG A 335 22.66 -30.39 8.20
CA ARG A 335 22.15 -29.91 9.48
C ARG A 335 23.31 -29.79 10.49
N ARG A 336 23.37 -28.65 11.21
CA ARG A 336 24.43 -28.30 12.20
C ARG A 336 25.80 -28.04 11.60
N GLN A 337 25.96 -27.99 10.30
CA GLN A 337 27.16 -27.59 9.60
C GLN A 337 27.16 -26.08 9.37
N LEU A 338 28.29 -25.43 9.72
CA LEU A 338 28.47 -24.00 9.56
C LEU A 338 29.14 -23.66 8.22
N PRO A 339 28.79 -22.56 7.57
CA PRO A 339 29.54 -22.02 6.44
C PRO A 339 31.01 -21.70 6.84
N ALA A 340 31.94 -21.86 5.90
CA ALA A 340 33.37 -21.60 6.14
C ALA A 340 33.69 -20.16 6.59
N ASN A 341 32.84 -19.20 6.18
CA ASN A 341 32.99 -17.78 6.50
C ASN A 341 32.19 -17.33 7.72
N THR A 342 31.72 -18.26 8.55
CA THR A 342 30.91 -17.95 9.75
C THR A 342 31.73 -17.13 10.75
N VAL A 343 31.21 -15.97 11.10
CA VAL A 343 31.82 -15.06 12.10
C VAL A 343 31.20 -15.28 13.47
N SER A 344 29.89 -15.55 13.53
CA SER A 344 29.16 -15.75 14.78
C SER A 344 28.03 -16.76 14.62
N VAL A 345 27.71 -17.43 15.73
CA VAL A 345 26.58 -18.35 15.86
C VAL A 345 25.65 -17.85 16.95
N THR A 346 24.42 -17.61 16.59
CA THR A 346 23.38 -17.18 17.54
C THR A 346 22.25 -18.19 17.63
N ALA A 347 21.57 -18.21 18.77
CA ALA A 347 20.38 -19.00 18.98
C ALA A 347 19.28 -18.17 19.62
N ALA A 348 18.05 -18.59 19.44
CA ALA A 348 16.93 -18.07 20.22
C ALA A 348 15.85 -19.12 20.41
N ILE A 349 15.04 -18.92 21.44
CA ILE A 349 13.92 -19.78 21.78
C ILE A 349 12.70 -18.94 22.15
N ASP A 350 11.60 -19.21 21.48
CA ASP A 350 10.27 -18.67 21.77
C ASP A 350 9.53 -19.62 22.73
N LEU A 351 9.01 -19.07 23.84
CA LEU A 351 8.41 -19.85 24.91
C LEU A 351 6.92 -20.01 24.72
N GLY A 352 6.48 -21.25 24.63
CA GLY A 352 5.07 -21.62 24.60
C GLY A 352 4.69 -22.54 25.76
N LYS A 353 3.39 -22.57 26.12
CA LYS A 353 2.87 -23.36 27.23
C LYS A 353 3.10 -24.86 27.08
N TYR A 354 3.02 -25.37 25.85
CA TYR A 354 3.15 -26.79 25.53
C TYR A 354 4.42 -27.14 24.76
N ALA A 355 4.99 -26.14 24.10
CA ALA A 355 6.16 -26.33 23.25
C ALA A 355 6.96 -25.03 23.12
N CYS A 356 8.28 -25.11 23.26
CA CYS A 356 9.18 -23.98 23.02
C CYS A 356 9.88 -24.18 21.66
N HIS A 357 9.81 -23.19 20.78
CA HIS A 357 10.36 -23.26 19.44
C HIS A 357 11.72 -22.58 19.41
N TRP A 358 12.75 -23.25 18.93
CA TRP A 358 14.10 -22.72 18.93
C TRP A 358 14.75 -22.77 17.54
N VAL A 359 15.69 -21.84 17.31
CA VAL A 359 16.43 -21.66 16.05
C VAL A 359 17.89 -21.41 16.37
N ILE A 360 18.80 -21.97 15.57
CA ILE A 360 20.26 -21.70 15.60
C ILE A 360 20.70 -21.24 14.22
N CYS A 361 21.43 -20.14 14.17
CA CYS A 361 21.88 -19.52 12.92
C CYS A 361 23.39 -19.27 12.92
N GLY A 362 24.02 -19.55 11.80
CA GLY A 362 25.40 -19.14 11.51
C GLY A 362 25.41 -17.90 10.63
N TRP A 363 26.22 -16.89 10.99
CA TRP A 363 26.23 -15.57 10.35
C TRP A 363 27.62 -15.20 9.84
N TRP A 364 27.66 -14.46 8.72
CA TRP A 364 28.89 -13.89 8.15
C TRP A 364 28.74 -12.42 7.79
N LYS A 365 29.87 -11.74 7.53
CA LYS A 365 29.89 -10.32 7.17
C LYS A 365 29.08 -10.05 5.90
N GLY A 366 28.33 -8.94 5.89
CA GLY A 366 27.49 -8.55 4.76
C GLY A 366 26.08 -9.09 4.84
N ALA A 367 25.56 -9.27 6.07
CA ALA A 367 24.16 -9.61 6.34
C ALA A 367 23.69 -10.96 5.76
N GLY A 368 24.60 -11.92 5.59
CA GLY A 368 24.29 -13.28 5.18
C GLY A 368 24.18 -14.22 6.37
N GLY A 369 23.26 -15.20 6.28
CA GLY A 369 23.06 -16.19 7.32
C GLY A 369 22.49 -17.52 6.81
N VAL A 370 22.72 -18.56 7.59
CA VAL A 370 22.09 -19.88 7.40
C VAL A 370 21.45 -20.30 8.72
N VAL A 371 20.19 -20.66 8.68
CA VAL A 371 19.56 -21.44 9.75
C VAL A 371 20.14 -22.84 9.68
N ILE A 372 21.00 -23.17 10.63
CA ILE A 372 21.74 -24.45 10.64
C ILE A 372 21.04 -25.54 11.43
N ASP A 373 20.14 -25.15 12.34
CA ASP A 373 19.34 -26.07 13.12
C ASP A 373 18.11 -25.37 13.68
N TYR A 374 17.03 -26.09 13.85
CA TYR A 374 15.82 -25.64 14.56
C TYR A 374 15.04 -26.85 15.08
N GLY A 375 14.16 -26.61 16.03
CA GLY A 375 13.33 -27.66 16.57
C GLY A 375 12.37 -27.18 17.66
N ILE A 376 11.77 -28.14 18.33
CA ILE A 376 10.78 -27.92 19.38
C ILE A 376 11.28 -28.63 20.65
N ALA A 377 11.28 -27.90 21.76
CA ALA A 377 11.44 -28.48 23.08
C ALA A 377 10.04 -28.64 23.72
N GLU A 378 9.59 -29.87 23.90
CA GLU A 378 8.29 -30.16 24.48
C GLU A 378 8.24 -29.78 25.95
N VAL A 379 7.15 -29.15 26.35
CA VAL A 379 6.83 -28.82 27.76
C VAL A 379 5.87 -29.87 28.28
N THR A 380 6.39 -30.80 29.09
CA THR A 380 5.60 -31.90 29.65
C THR A 380 5.09 -31.59 31.05
N GLY A 381 3.87 -32.02 31.35
CA GLY A 381 3.28 -31.87 32.69
C GLY A 381 2.53 -30.55 32.91
N THR A 382 2.21 -29.83 31.87
CA THR A 382 1.31 -28.66 31.92
C THR A 382 -0.14 -29.14 31.89
N ASP A 383 -0.95 -28.66 32.81
CA ASP A 383 -2.39 -28.94 32.80
C ASP A 383 -3.10 -28.02 31.79
N ASN A 384 -4.37 -28.35 31.45
CA ASN A 384 -5.25 -27.51 30.62
C ASN A 384 -5.80 -26.27 31.36
N THR A 385 -5.17 -25.85 32.45
CA THR A 385 -5.57 -24.63 33.17
C THR A 385 -5.26 -23.39 32.35
N THR A 386 -6.04 -22.35 32.50
CA THR A 386 -5.80 -21.03 31.86
C THR A 386 -4.67 -20.26 32.53
N ASP A 387 -4.15 -20.76 33.66
CA ASP A 387 -3.08 -20.11 34.41
C ASP A 387 -1.72 -20.38 33.81
N ASN A 388 -1.09 -19.30 33.27
CA ASN A 388 0.24 -19.35 32.70
C ASN A 388 1.33 -19.52 33.79
N GLU A 389 1.15 -18.96 34.98
CA GLU A 389 2.13 -19.04 36.07
C GLU A 389 2.34 -20.48 36.52
N ALA A 390 1.29 -21.30 36.54
CA ALA A 390 1.38 -22.73 36.87
C ALA A 390 2.23 -23.52 35.87
N SER A 391 2.42 -23.03 34.64
CA SER A 391 3.22 -23.68 33.59
C SER A 391 4.71 -23.32 33.65
N GLU A 392 5.10 -22.23 34.29
CA GLU A 392 6.47 -21.72 34.30
C GLU A 392 7.52 -22.72 34.83
N PRO A 393 7.27 -23.52 35.93
CA PRO A 393 8.21 -24.51 36.37
C PRO A 393 8.48 -25.62 35.33
N MET A 394 7.48 -25.96 34.52
CA MET A 394 7.61 -26.98 33.48
C MET A 394 8.38 -26.44 32.27
N ILE A 395 8.14 -25.19 31.93
CA ILE A 395 8.90 -24.47 30.89
C ILE A 395 10.37 -24.36 31.31
N TYR A 396 10.64 -23.99 32.56
CA TYR A 396 12.02 -23.97 33.11
C TYR A 396 12.74 -25.32 32.94
N LYS A 397 12.06 -26.43 33.29
CA LYS A 397 12.60 -27.79 33.11
C LYS A 397 12.84 -28.11 31.61
N ALA A 398 11.94 -27.67 30.73
CA ALA A 398 12.11 -27.84 29.29
C ALA A 398 13.33 -27.06 28.76
N LEU A 399 13.57 -25.85 29.26
CA LEU A 399 14.76 -25.05 28.93
C LEU A 399 16.06 -25.73 29.39
N LEU A 400 16.08 -26.33 30.57
CA LEU A 400 17.25 -27.09 31.04
C LEU A 400 17.53 -28.29 30.14
N ARG A 401 16.52 -29.09 29.79
CA ARG A 401 16.67 -30.23 28.87
C ARG A 401 17.16 -29.78 27.48
N TRP A 402 16.56 -28.71 26.94
CA TRP A 402 16.98 -28.15 25.68
C TRP A 402 18.44 -27.70 25.69
N ARG A 403 18.88 -26.99 26.74
CA ARG A 403 20.29 -26.59 26.92
C ARG A 403 21.21 -27.81 26.89
N ASP A 404 20.92 -28.85 27.65
CA ASP A 404 21.76 -30.05 27.77
C ASP A 404 21.82 -30.81 26.44
N GLU A 405 20.71 -30.88 25.71
CA GLU A 405 20.67 -31.43 24.36
C GLU A 405 21.50 -30.60 23.37
N MET A 406 21.43 -29.26 23.43
CA MET A 406 22.19 -28.38 22.56
C MET A 406 23.69 -28.49 22.82
N LEU A 407 24.10 -28.61 24.07
CA LEU A 407 25.51 -28.80 24.46
C LEU A 407 26.07 -30.18 24.08
N SER A 408 25.23 -31.22 24.08
CA SER A 408 25.62 -32.58 23.70
C SER A 408 25.82 -32.81 22.20
N ARG A 409 25.31 -31.87 21.36
CA ARG A 409 25.39 -31.98 19.90
C ARG A 409 26.27 -30.86 19.34
N PRO A 410 27.48 -31.14 18.88
CA PRO A 410 28.38 -30.11 18.37
C PRO A 410 27.86 -29.46 17.08
N LEU A 411 28.19 -28.19 16.92
CA LEU A 411 28.10 -27.48 15.65
C LEU A 411 29.47 -27.55 15.00
N VAL A 412 29.55 -27.96 13.75
CA VAL A 412 30.80 -28.24 13.08
C VAL A 412 31.03 -27.23 11.96
N ASP A 413 32.21 -26.65 11.90
CA ASP A 413 32.60 -25.76 10.80
C ASP A 413 33.10 -26.54 9.55
N ALA A 414 33.50 -25.82 8.52
CA ALA A 414 33.97 -26.42 7.27
C ALA A 414 35.30 -27.19 7.42
N LEU A 415 36.04 -26.99 8.51
CA LEU A 415 37.28 -27.70 8.83
C LEU A 415 37.03 -28.92 9.73
N GLY A 416 35.78 -29.12 10.16
CA GLY A 416 35.42 -30.19 11.08
C GLY A 416 35.62 -29.83 12.56
N GLU A 417 35.92 -28.57 12.86
CA GLU A 417 36.12 -28.11 14.24
C GLU A 417 34.80 -27.71 14.89
N GLU A 418 34.67 -28.02 16.19
CA GLU A 418 33.49 -27.65 16.97
C GLU A 418 33.44 -26.16 17.25
N ARG A 419 32.30 -25.56 17.02
CA ARG A 419 32.02 -24.14 17.28
C ARG A 419 30.86 -24.00 18.28
N PRO A 420 31.05 -23.23 19.35
CA PRO A 420 29.98 -22.98 20.32
C PRO A 420 28.98 -21.95 19.77
N ILE A 421 27.77 -21.94 20.34
CA ILE A 421 26.84 -20.82 20.21
C ILE A 421 27.45 -19.63 20.98
N ASP A 422 27.53 -18.46 20.33
CA ASP A 422 28.10 -17.25 20.92
C ASP A 422 27.13 -16.51 21.82
N PHE A 423 25.83 -16.47 21.42
CA PHE A 423 24.80 -15.73 22.13
C PHE A 423 23.43 -16.36 21.93
N THR A 424 22.63 -16.37 22.99
CA THR A 424 21.28 -16.96 22.98
C THR A 424 20.28 -16.01 23.62
N LEU A 425 19.19 -15.71 22.91
CA LEU A 425 18.04 -14.96 23.42
C LEU A 425 16.88 -15.88 23.73
N ILE A 426 16.24 -15.65 24.87
CA ILE A 426 15.09 -16.41 25.35
C ILE A 426 13.92 -15.45 25.47
N ASP A 427 12.81 -15.74 24.79
CA ASP A 427 11.61 -14.92 24.94
C ASP A 427 11.16 -14.85 26.38
N SER A 428 10.80 -13.64 26.84
CA SER A 428 10.31 -13.39 28.20
C SER A 428 9.00 -12.60 28.18
N GLY A 429 8.29 -12.59 27.05
CA GLY A 429 7.03 -11.85 26.90
C GLY A 429 5.92 -12.39 27.80
N THR A 430 5.63 -13.67 27.71
CA THR A 430 4.53 -14.33 28.42
C THR A 430 5.02 -15.06 29.68
N PHE A 431 6.11 -15.82 29.59
CA PHE A 431 6.64 -16.67 30.67
C PHE A 431 7.89 -16.05 31.27
N THR A 432 7.72 -14.87 31.85
CA THR A 432 8.81 -14.00 32.31
C THR A 432 9.66 -14.64 33.41
N ASN A 433 9.04 -15.27 34.42
CA ASN A 433 9.76 -15.82 35.56
C ASN A 433 10.60 -17.04 35.14
N ALA A 434 10.06 -17.92 34.29
CA ALA A 434 10.80 -19.07 33.77
C ALA A 434 12.05 -18.64 33.00
N ALA A 435 11.92 -17.62 32.11
CA ALA A 435 13.03 -17.08 31.35
C ALA A 435 14.09 -16.42 32.23
N TYR A 436 13.67 -15.57 33.18
CA TYR A 436 14.59 -14.86 34.09
C TYR A 436 15.31 -15.82 35.01
N GLU A 437 14.60 -16.78 35.59
CA GLU A 437 15.19 -17.78 36.49
C GLU A 437 16.23 -18.63 35.74
N PHE A 438 15.89 -19.11 34.54
CA PHE A 438 16.81 -19.87 33.70
C PHE A 438 18.07 -19.04 33.38
N CYS A 439 17.92 -17.83 32.88
CA CYS A 439 19.04 -16.97 32.52
C CYS A 439 19.90 -16.59 33.73
N ARG A 440 19.29 -16.40 34.91
CA ARG A 440 20.01 -16.09 36.14
C ARG A 440 20.84 -17.29 36.63
N GLN A 441 20.28 -18.51 36.57
CA GLN A 441 20.95 -19.69 37.08
C GLN A 441 22.01 -20.25 36.12
N VAL A 442 21.71 -20.28 34.83
CA VAL A 442 22.63 -20.80 33.81
C VAL A 442 23.69 -19.77 33.45
N GLY A 443 23.29 -18.50 33.37
CA GLY A 443 24.19 -17.38 33.07
C GLY A 443 24.89 -17.46 31.71
N GLY A 444 26.02 -16.78 31.60
CA GLY A 444 26.90 -16.88 30.43
C GLY A 444 26.32 -16.31 29.17
N LYS A 445 25.93 -17.15 28.24
CA LYS A 445 25.48 -16.77 26.90
C LYS A 445 23.95 -16.68 26.75
N PHE A 446 23.20 -16.94 27.82
CA PHE A 446 21.74 -16.97 27.83
C PHE A 446 21.17 -15.72 28.45
N HIS A 447 20.37 -14.99 27.70
CA HIS A 447 19.78 -13.73 28.14
C HIS A 447 18.29 -13.66 27.81
N PRO A 448 17.45 -13.11 28.71
CA PRO A 448 16.06 -12.89 28.40
C PRO A 448 15.91 -11.77 27.36
N SER A 449 14.93 -11.89 26.50
CA SER A 449 14.58 -10.90 25.51
C SER A 449 13.09 -10.58 25.48
N LYS A 450 12.77 -9.38 25.00
CA LYS A 450 11.39 -8.93 24.79
C LYS A 450 11.26 -8.13 23.51
N GLY A 451 10.34 -8.53 22.67
CA GLY A 451 9.98 -7.80 21.47
C GLY A 451 9.08 -6.59 21.77
N LEU A 452 9.35 -5.44 21.19
CA LEU A 452 8.59 -4.21 21.35
C LEU A 452 8.09 -3.68 19.99
N ALA A 453 6.78 -3.60 19.80
CA ALA A 453 6.16 -3.00 18.61
C ALA A 453 6.33 -1.48 18.50
N ASN A 454 6.57 -0.79 19.62
CA ASN A 454 6.86 0.65 19.67
C ASN A 454 8.27 0.87 20.23
N TYR A 455 9.24 0.19 19.65
CA TYR A 455 10.63 0.27 20.08
C TYR A 455 11.18 1.70 20.01
N LYS A 456 11.96 2.07 21.04
CA LYS A 456 12.68 3.35 21.08
C LYS A 456 14.15 3.08 21.30
N PRO A 457 15.04 3.48 20.35
CA PRO A 457 16.47 3.29 20.49
C PRO A 457 17.02 3.95 21.75
N ARG A 458 17.90 3.25 22.47
CA ARG A 458 18.68 3.85 23.55
C ARG A 458 20.09 4.10 23.05
N ARG A 459 20.50 5.36 23.02
CA ARG A 459 21.77 5.80 22.44
C ARG A 459 22.86 6.05 23.47
N THR A 460 22.48 6.18 24.76
CA THR A 460 23.41 6.52 25.83
C THR A 460 23.68 5.31 26.70
N ALA A 461 24.95 4.96 26.87
CA ALA A 461 25.38 3.91 27.80
C ALA A 461 25.25 4.40 29.26
N SER A 462 24.88 3.46 30.14
CA SER A 462 24.87 3.67 31.59
C SER A 462 25.26 2.36 32.30
N PRO A 463 25.52 2.37 33.62
CA PRO A 463 25.79 1.13 34.35
C PRO A 463 24.69 0.07 34.24
N THR A 464 23.46 0.49 33.91
CA THR A 464 22.29 -0.37 33.78
C THR A 464 21.72 -0.42 32.35
N CYS A 465 22.42 0.16 31.35
CA CYS A 465 21.95 0.18 29.96
C CYS A 465 23.09 0.00 28.96
N ILE A 466 22.98 -1.01 28.12
CA ILE A 466 23.82 -1.21 26.93
C ILE A 466 23.05 -0.60 25.76
N PRO A 467 23.59 0.45 25.10
CA PRO A 467 22.87 1.13 24.02
C PRO A 467 22.81 0.28 22.76
N GLY A 468 21.78 0.54 21.96
CA GLY A 468 21.61 -0.08 20.64
C GLY A 468 20.51 0.59 19.84
N GLU A 469 20.59 0.53 18.53
CA GLU A 469 19.65 1.18 17.64
C GLU A 469 18.42 0.31 17.36
N ARG A 470 18.61 -1.02 17.25
CA ARG A 470 17.55 -2.00 16.99
C ARG A 470 17.44 -3.08 18.07
N LEU A 471 18.42 -3.12 18.95
CA LEU A 471 18.49 -3.98 20.11
C LEU A 471 19.26 -3.25 21.20
N HIS A 472 18.69 -3.08 22.38
CA HIS A 472 19.41 -2.57 23.54
C HIS A 472 19.19 -3.47 24.75
N ALA A 473 20.04 -3.38 25.76
CA ALA A 473 19.88 -4.15 26.97
C ALA A 473 19.73 -3.27 28.19
N GLN A 474 18.86 -3.68 29.12
CA GLN A 474 18.65 -3.04 30.40
C GLN A 474 18.89 -4.05 31.53
N PHE A 475 19.72 -3.66 32.50
CA PHE A 475 19.87 -4.46 33.72
C PHE A 475 18.66 -4.27 34.63
N LEU A 476 18.10 -5.39 35.09
CA LEU A 476 16.93 -5.44 36.00
C LEU A 476 17.42 -5.84 37.40
N PRO A 477 17.61 -4.89 38.34
CA PRO A 477 18.18 -5.19 39.66
C PRO A 477 17.40 -6.24 40.47
N PRO A 478 16.05 -6.24 40.47
CA PRO A 478 15.29 -7.24 41.24
C PRO A 478 15.53 -8.66 40.73
N SER A 479 15.60 -8.85 39.43
CA SER A 479 15.76 -10.17 38.79
C SER A 479 17.23 -10.53 38.54
N LYS A 480 18.16 -9.57 38.65
CA LYS A 480 19.60 -9.71 38.42
C LYS A 480 19.95 -10.26 37.04
N VAL A 481 19.19 -9.83 36.01
CA VAL A 481 19.39 -10.21 34.61
C VAL A 481 19.52 -8.98 33.70
N TRP A 482 20.20 -9.16 32.57
CA TRP A 482 20.17 -8.20 31.48
C TRP A 482 19.04 -8.57 30.53
N LEU A 483 17.99 -7.76 30.47
CA LEU A 483 16.89 -7.90 29.52
C LEU A 483 17.26 -7.22 28.22
N TYR A 484 17.18 -7.95 27.11
CA TYR A 484 17.37 -7.44 25.76
C TYR A 484 16.04 -7.09 25.13
N GLU A 485 15.84 -5.82 24.81
CA GLU A 485 14.64 -5.30 24.17
C GLU A 485 14.93 -5.04 22.69
N LEU A 486 14.10 -5.61 21.80
CA LEU A 486 14.33 -5.57 20.34
C LEU A 486 13.16 -4.92 19.60
N ASP A 487 13.50 -4.26 18.49
CA ASP A 487 12.56 -3.69 17.52
C ASP A 487 11.97 -4.81 16.66
N VAL A 488 10.80 -5.33 17.06
CA VAL A 488 10.17 -6.47 16.39
C VAL A 488 9.84 -6.16 14.94
N ASP A 489 9.29 -4.97 14.67
CA ASP A 489 8.85 -4.60 13.32
C ASP A 489 10.04 -4.56 12.35
N TYR A 490 11.15 -4.00 12.80
CA TYR A 490 12.40 -3.99 12.03
C TYR A 490 12.94 -5.40 11.75
N TRP A 491 13.05 -6.25 12.79
CA TRP A 491 13.66 -7.57 12.63
C TRP A 491 12.78 -8.53 11.83
N LYS A 492 11.45 -8.44 11.93
CA LYS A 492 10.52 -9.18 11.09
C LYS A 492 10.68 -8.80 9.60
N GLN A 493 10.72 -7.50 9.30
CA GLN A 493 10.98 -7.04 7.95
C GLN A 493 12.34 -7.49 7.44
N TRP A 494 13.38 -7.36 8.28
CA TRP A 494 14.74 -7.75 7.95
C TRP A 494 14.82 -9.24 7.56
N VAL A 495 14.20 -10.14 8.32
CA VAL A 495 14.17 -11.59 8.04
C VAL A 495 13.47 -11.88 6.71
N HIS A 496 12.32 -11.28 6.46
CA HIS A 496 11.59 -11.46 5.19
C HIS A 496 12.42 -11.01 3.99
N GLU A 497 13.06 -9.84 4.06
CA GLU A 497 13.93 -9.35 2.98
C GLU A 497 15.09 -10.30 2.67
N ARG A 498 15.67 -10.94 3.69
CA ARG A 498 16.78 -11.87 3.52
C ARG A 498 16.35 -13.18 2.85
N PHE A 499 15.17 -13.71 3.15
CA PHE A 499 14.62 -14.85 2.42
C PHE A 499 14.19 -14.51 0.99
N LEU A 500 13.81 -13.28 0.71
CA LEU A 500 13.52 -12.83 -0.66
C LEU A 500 14.79 -12.73 -1.51
N THR A 501 15.94 -12.50 -0.88
CA THR A 501 17.24 -12.47 -1.57
C THR A 501 17.63 -13.87 -2.04
N PRO A 502 18.06 -14.07 -3.31
CA PRO A 502 18.54 -15.37 -3.79
C PRO A 502 19.68 -15.93 -2.95
N THR A 503 19.67 -17.25 -2.71
CA THR A 503 20.65 -17.93 -1.83
C THR A 503 22.08 -17.87 -2.37
N PHE A 504 22.23 -17.98 -3.70
CA PHE A 504 23.53 -18.03 -4.36
C PHE A 504 23.73 -16.81 -5.28
N ASP A 505 24.98 -16.41 -5.44
CA ASP A 505 25.41 -15.43 -6.44
C ASP A 505 25.70 -16.10 -7.80
N GLU A 506 26.18 -15.30 -8.77
CA GLU A 506 26.54 -15.75 -10.11
C GLU A 506 27.69 -16.79 -10.12
N ASN A 507 28.49 -16.81 -9.07
CA ASN A 507 29.60 -17.75 -8.88
C ASN A 507 29.20 -18.98 -8.05
N ASN A 508 27.92 -19.18 -7.80
CA ASN A 508 27.35 -20.26 -6.96
C ASN A 508 27.87 -20.24 -5.52
N MET A 509 28.25 -19.06 -5.01
CA MET A 509 28.63 -18.84 -3.62
C MET A 509 27.45 -18.30 -2.82
N LEU A 510 27.39 -18.60 -1.51
CA LEU A 510 26.36 -18.07 -0.63
C LEU A 510 26.38 -16.53 -0.66
N ARG A 511 25.26 -15.96 -1.09
CA ARG A 511 25.15 -14.54 -1.41
C ARG A 511 25.12 -13.69 -0.13
N ARG A 512 25.82 -12.56 -0.15
CA ARG A 512 25.66 -11.54 0.90
C ARG A 512 24.22 -11.07 0.97
N GLY A 513 23.70 -10.88 2.17
CA GLY A 513 22.32 -10.43 2.36
C GLY A 513 21.25 -11.50 2.17
N SER A 514 21.62 -12.76 1.91
CA SER A 514 20.65 -13.86 1.86
C SER A 514 20.54 -14.58 3.19
N LEU A 515 19.34 -15.10 3.47
CA LEU A 515 19.08 -16.08 4.54
C LEU A 515 18.60 -17.37 3.91
N SER A 516 19.17 -18.50 4.35
CA SER A 516 18.88 -19.81 3.83
C SER A 516 18.77 -20.86 4.93
N LEU A 517 18.30 -22.05 4.57
CA LEU A 517 18.10 -23.19 5.47
C LEU A 517 19.15 -24.27 5.16
N PHE A 518 19.47 -25.09 6.13
CA PHE A 518 20.27 -26.29 5.91
C PHE A 518 19.59 -27.26 4.93
N HIS A 519 20.35 -28.21 4.36
CA HIS A 519 19.79 -29.23 3.48
C HIS A 519 18.89 -30.19 4.28
N PRO A 520 17.61 -30.38 3.91
CA PRO A 520 16.71 -31.25 4.66
C PRO A 520 17.10 -32.71 4.55
N ASP A 521 16.93 -33.47 5.63
CA ASP A 521 17.16 -34.90 5.64
C ASP A 521 16.07 -35.65 4.82
N GLY A 522 16.49 -36.34 3.78
CA GLY A 522 15.62 -37.13 2.91
C GLY A 522 14.58 -36.26 2.16
N ASN A 523 13.33 -36.75 2.05
CA ASN A 523 12.22 -36.05 1.38
C ASN A 523 11.51 -34.99 2.27
N LYS A 524 12.00 -34.71 3.46
CA LYS A 524 11.39 -33.73 4.38
C LYS A 524 11.73 -32.32 3.91
N LYS A 525 10.75 -31.60 3.42
CA LYS A 525 10.87 -30.16 3.15
C LYS A 525 10.71 -29.39 4.46
N HIS A 526 11.32 -28.18 4.56
CA HIS A 526 11.16 -27.26 5.70
C HIS A 526 9.78 -26.60 5.77
N LEU A 527 8.71 -27.33 5.43
CA LEU A 527 7.38 -26.74 5.21
C LEU A 527 6.82 -26.11 6.48
N THR A 528 6.87 -26.81 7.62
CA THR A 528 6.35 -26.26 8.89
C THR A 528 7.11 -25.02 9.31
N PHE A 529 8.44 -25.03 9.22
CA PHE A 529 9.25 -23.85 9.49
C PHE A 529 8.90 -22.69 8.56
N ALA A 530 8.79 -22.95 7.28
CA ALA A 530 8.44 -21.97 6.27
C ALA A 530 7.02 -21.38 6.48
N GLN A 531 6.06 -22.20 6.91
CA GLN A 531 4.72 -21.75 7.26
C GLN A 531 4.71 -20.80 8.46
N HIS A 532 5.56 -21.05 9.48
CA HIS A 532 5.71 -20.13 10.60
C HIS A 532 6.34 -18.80 10.19
N ILE A 533 7.32 -18.80 9.26
CA ILE A 533 7.92 -17.55 8.74
C ILE A 533 6.90 -16.74 7.91
N ALA A 534 6.01 -17.43 7.20
CA ALA A 534 4.96 -16.82 6.40
C ALA A 534 3.66 -16.56 7.18
N ALA A 535 3.64 -16.80 8.49
CA ALA A 535 2.45 -16.66 9.33
C ALA A 535 2.06 -15.20 9.59
N GLU A 536 2.93 -14.26 9.32
CA GLU A 536 2.67 -12.84 9.49
C GLU A 536 3.01 -12.06 8.22
N GLU A 537 2.27 -11.00 7.97
CA GLU A 537 2.48 -10.10 6.84
C GLU A 537 2.49 -8.64 7.27
N LEU A 538 3.32 -7.84 6.61
CA LEU A 538 3.36 -6.39 6.86
C LEU A 538 2.21 -5.72 6.11
N VAL A 539 1.27 -5.14 6.85
CA VAL A 539 0.08 -4.47 6.31
C VAL A 539 0.17 -2.98 6.56
N SER A 540 -0.24 -2.18 5.58
CA SER A 540 -0.41 -0.74 5.73
C SER A 540 -1.88 -0.40 5.92
N GLU A 541 -2.21 0.19 7.08
CA GLU A 541 -3.54 0.73 7.36
C GLU A 541 -3.47 2.27 7.36
N PHE A 542 -4.34 2.90 6.60
CA PHE A 542 -4.51 4.34 6.65
C PHE A 542 -5.61 4.70 7.66
N LYS A 543 -5.32 5.65 8.56
CA LYS A 543 -6.32 6.24 9.46
C LYS A 543 -6.46 7.72 9.17
N GLU A 544 -7.67 8.15 8.85
CA GLU A 544 -8.00 9.55 8.60
C GLU A 544 -7.54 10.44 9.77
N GLY A 545 -6.80 11.49 9.46
CA GLY A 545 -6.20 12.40 10.45
C GLY A 545 -4.91 11.89 11.13
N ARG A 546 -4.46 10.65 10.86
CA ARG A 546 -3.23 10.08 11.46
C ARG A 546 -2.22 9.54 10.43
N GLY A 547 -2.59 9.49 9.13
CA GLY A 547 -1.73 8.98 8.06
C GLY A 547 -1.66 7.46 7.98
N SER A 548 -0.78 6.93 7.12
CA SER A 548 -0.55 5.49 6.98
C SER A 548 0.29 4.95 8.13
N LYS A 549 -0.19 3.90 8.78
CA LYS A 549 0.54 3.13 9.77
C LYS A 549 0.78 1.72 9.24
N THR A 550 2.03 1.28 9.20
CA THR A 550 2.38 -0.10 8.93
C THR A 550 2.41 -0.90 10.23
N PHE A 551 1.92 -2.12 10.20
CA PHE A 551 1.99 -3.07 11.31
C PHE A 551 1.98 -4.50 10.79
N TRP A 552 2.48 -5.43 11.61
CA TRP A 552 2.45 -6.84 11.31
C TRP A 552 1.08 -7.43 11.64
N ASN A 553 0.44 -8.01 10.65
CA ASN A 553 -0.82 -8.74 10.78
C ASN A 553 -0.54 -10.24 10.89
N CYS A 554 -0.99 -10.86 11.97
CA CYS A 554 -0.85 -12.29 12.17
C CYS A 554 -1.95 -13.01 11.36
N VAL A 555 -1.56 -13.65 10.27
CA VAL A 555 -2.45 -14.45 9.41
C VAL A 555 -2.67 -15.84 10.00
N ASN A 556 -1.66 -16.37 10.71
CA ASN A 556 -1.72 -17.67 11.38
C ASN A 556 -1.06 -17.57 12.76
N ALA A 557 -1.72 -18.05 13.79
CA ALA A 557 -1.23 -18.05 15.17
C ALA A 557 0.09 -18.84 15.37
N ASN A 558 0.47 -19.69 14.42
CA ASN A 558 1.71 -20.46 14.45
C ASN A 558 2.86 -19.66 13.82
N ASN A 559 3.36 -18.64 14.52
CA ASN A 559 4.48 -17.78 14.12
C ASN A 559 5.77 -18.03 14.93
N HIS A 560 5.80 -18.99 15.84
CA HIS A 560 6.84 -19.20 16.85
C HIS A 560 8.26 -19.30 16.30
N PHE A 561 8.49 -20.01 15.18
CA PHE A 561 9.82 -20.04 14.55
C PHE A 561 10.21 -18.69 13.95
N PHE A 562 9.23 -17.88 13.54
CA PHE A 562 9.49 -16.52 13.05
C PHE A 562 9.99 -15.62 14.18
N ASP A 563 9.32 -15.63 15.33
CA ASP A 563 9.73 -14.86 16.49
C ASP A 563 11.10 -15.32 17.01
N ALA A 564 11.35 -16.64 17.09
CA ALA A 564 12.66 -17.17 17.42
C ALA A 564 13.75 -16.73 16.43
N LEU A 565 13.47 -16.76 15.13
CA LEU A 565 14.43 -16.34 14.10
C LEU A 565 14.73 -14.84 14.15
N CYS A 566 13.74 -14.01 14.42
CA CYS A 566 13.91 -12.57 14.62
C CYS A 566 14.84 -12.28 15.82
N MET A 567 14.65 -12.98 16.94
CA MET A 567 15.53 -12.88 18.10
C MET A 567 16.95 -13.36 17.80
N ALA A 568 17.12 -14.50 17.12
CA ALA A 568 18.44 -15.01 16.72
C ALA A 568 19.17 -14.05 15.78
N SER A 569 18.43 -13.38 14.89
CA SER A 569 18.97 -12.33 14.00
C SER A 569 19.39 -11.09 14.79
N ALA A 570 18.56 -10.63 15.74
CA ALA A 570 18.85 -9.49 16.59
C ALA A 570 20.08 -9.71 17.49
N ALA A 571 20.32 -10.93 17.95
CA ALA A 571 21.48 -11.31 18.75
C ALA A 571 22.83 -11.01 18.07
N THR A 572 22.86 -10.89 16.75
CA THR A 572 24.07 -10.55 15.96
C THR A 572 24.59 -9.14 16.26
N GLU A 573 23.74 -8.20 16.67
CA GLU A 573 24.17 -6.86 17.10
C GLU A 573 25.08 -6.95 18.34
N VAL A 574 24.77 -7.87 19.27
CA VAL A 574 25.59 -8.10 20.47
C VAL A 574 26.93 -8.72 20.09
N CYS A 575 26.93 -9.64 19.15
CA CYS A 575 28.14 -10.30 18.65
C CYS A 575 28.99 -9.40 17.73
N LYS A 576 28.56 -8.13 17.52
CA LYS A 576 29.21 -7.15 16.63
C LYS A 576 29.40 -7.64 15.19
N VAL A 577 28.55 -8.54 14.76
CA VAL A 577 28.45 -8.91 13.36
C VAL A 577 27.66 -7.80 12.68
N LYS A 578 28.31 -6.99 11.85
CA LYS A 578 27.60 -5.98 11.05
C LYS A 578 26.76 -6.68 9.99
N LEU A 579 25.52 -6.98 10.31
CA LEU A 579 24.55 -7.51 9.37
C LEU A 579 23.97 -6.41 8.48
N ILE A 580 23.95 -5.17 8.95
CA ILE A 580 23.56 -4.01 8.16
C ILE A 580 24.79 -3.60 7.38
N GLY A 581 24.87 -4.05 6.13
CA GLY A 581 25.88 -3.57 5.20
C GLY A 581 25.68 -2.08 4.96
N GLU A 582 26.70 -1.26 5.15
CA GLU A 582 26.78 0.02 4.45
C GLU A 582 26.65 -0.34 2.96
N SER A 583 25.67 0.23 2.26
CA SER A 583 25.56 0.04 0.82
C SER A 583 26.87 0.48 0.18
N GLU A 584 27.34 -0.19 -0.87
CA GLU A 584 28.56 0.18 -1.58
C GLU A 584 28.58 1.68 -1.97
N SER A 585 27.41 2.27 -2.20
CA SER A 585 27.23 3.71 -2.41
C SER A 585 27.58 4.56 -1.17
N GLN A 586 27.34 4.08 0.06
CA GLN A 586 27.71 4.80 1.29
C GLN A 586 29.20 4.66 1.61
N VAL A 587 29.83 3.54 1.26
CA VAL A 587 31.28 3.36 1.38
C VAL A 587 32.00 4.24 0.37
N SER A 588 31.52 4.30 -0.87
CA SER A 588 32.08 5.20 -1.90
C SER A 588 31.91 6.68 -1.53
N ALA A 589 30.76 7.08 -0.98
CA ALA A 589 30.53 8.46 -0.53
C ALA A 589 31.40 8.83 0.68
N ARG A 590 31.71 7.91 1.60
CA ARG A 590 32.64 8.15 2.71
C ARG A 590 34.10 8.20 2.26
N GLN A 591 34.52 7.38 1.30
CA GLN A 591 35.86 7.45 0.72
C GLN A 591 36.05 8.75 -0.07
N ILE A 592 35.08 9.15 -0.87
CA ILE A 592 35.12 10.43 -1.61
C ILE A 592 35.19 11.62 -0.66
N ASN A 593 34.47 11.60 0.48
CA ASN A 593 34.52 12.67 1.48
C ASN A 593 35.81 12.61 2.36
N ALA A 594 36.46 11.48 2.49
CA ALA A 594 37.75 11.35 3.19
C ALA A 594 38.93 11.85 2.34
N ASP A 595 38.84 11.76 1.02
CA ASP A 595 39.85 12.21 0.05
C ASP A 595 39.62 13.65 -0.43
N ALA A 596 38.52 14.30 -0.05
CA ALA A 596 38.28 15.70 -0.35
C ALA A 596 39.29 16.60 0.39
N PRO A 597 40.04 17.47 -0.27
CA PRO A 597 40.97 18.36 0.40
C PRO A 597 40.24 19.25 1.40
N LYS A 598 40.65 19.20 2.67
CA LYS A 598 40.14 20.06 3.73
C LYS A 598 40.38 21.52 3.35
N LEU A 599 39.39 22.20 2.87
CA LEU A 599 39.39 23.66 2.70
C LEU A 599 39.55 24.29 4.10
N ILE A 600 40.76 24.79 4.37
CA ILE A 600 41.06 25.58 5.56
C ILE A 600 40.34 26.94 5.40
N THR A 601 39.11 27.03 5.90
CA THR A 601 38.44 28.32 6.05
C THR A 601 38.98 29.00 7.31
N ASN A 602 39.97 29.89 7.13
CA ASN A 602 40.31 30.89 8.12
C ASN A 602 39.11 31.83 8.32
N ARG A 603 38.24 31.50 9.25
CA ARG A 603 37.27 32.47 9.75
C ARG A 603 37.91 33.25 10.90
N ALA A 604 38.29 34.49 10.63
CA ALA A 604 38.62 35.49 11.62
C ALA A 604 37.46 35.68 12.62
N LYS A 605 37.76 35.63 13.90
CA LYS A 605 36.83 35.94 14.97
C LYS A 605 36.50 37.45 14.94
N PRO A 606 35.25 37.89 14.98
CA PRO A 606 34.95 39.26 15.28
C PRO A 606 34.96 39.44 16.81
N HIS A 607 35.88 40.29 17.30
CA HIS A 607 35.77 40.93 18.61
C HIS A 607 34.69 42.00 18.55
N GLY A 608 33.86 42.09 19.59
CA GLY A 608 32.98 43.24 19.76
C GLY A 608 31.90 43.00 20.81
N ARG A 609 32.23 43.25 22.07
CA ARG A 609 31.25 43.47 23.15
C ARG A 609 30.53 44.78 22.92
N PHE A 610 29.20 44.78 22.98
CA PHE A 610 28.46 45.94 23.50
C PHE A 610 27.32 45.47 24.39
N ARG A 611 27.35 45.94 25.65
CA ARG A 611 26.26 45.91 26.62
C ARG A 611 25.40 47.14 26.39
N THR A 612 24.09 47.01 26.38
CA THR A 612 23.18 48.06 26.87
C THR A 612 22.07 47.46 27.70
N ARG A 613 21.81 48.11 28.79
CA ARG A 613 20.80 47.85 29.83
C ARG A 613 19.44 48.42 29.41
N ALA A 614 18.43 47.94 30.11
CA ALA A 614 17.04 48.40 30.33
C ALA A 614 16.03 47.63 29.46
N GLY A 615 15.05 46.89 29.95
CA GLY A 615 14.10 47.15 31.03
C GLY A 615 12.73 47.18 30.40
N GLY A 616 11.81 46.25 30.78
CA GLY A 616 10.40 46.40 30.46
C GLY A 616 9.66 45.12 30.10
N TRP A 617 8.95 44.59 31.05
CA TRP A 617 7.92 43.55 30.89
C TRP A 617 6.63 44.17 30.36
N ILE A 618 5.97 43.56 29.36
CA ILE A 618 4.54 43.72 29.08
C ILE A 618 3.97 42.37 28.57
N PRO A 619 2.83 41.90 29.09
CA PRO A 619 2.26 40.59 28.76
C PRO A 619 1.36 40.65 27.52
N GLN A 620 1.38 39.60 26.71
CA GLN A 620 0.43 39.42 25.60
C GLN A 620 -0.82 38.68 26.03
N ARG A 621 -1.94 39.25 25.64
CA ARG A 621 -3.28 38.65 25.68
C ARG A 621 -3.53 37.85 24.42
N ARG A 622 -4.30 36.78 24.62
CA ARG A 622 -4.93 35.90 23.63
C ARG A 622 -5.88 36.68 22.71
N TYR A 623 -5.90 36.23 21.46
CA TYR A 623 -7.14 35.91 20.75
C TYR A 623 -6.84 34.72 19.81
#